data_f678896270a819a5c36b4b4b37daf8b1
#
_entry.id   f678896270a819a5c36b4b4b37daf8b1
#
_cell.length_a   1.000
_cell.length_b   1.000
_cell.length_c   1.000
_cell.angle_alpha   90.00
_cell.angle_beta   90.00
_cell.angle_gamma   90.00
#
_symmetry.space_group_name_H-M   'P 1'
#
loop_
_entity.id
_entity.type
_entity.pdbx_description
1 polymer ?
#
loop_
_entity_poly.entity_id
_entity_poly.type
_entity_poly.pdbx_seq_one_letter_code
_entity_poly.pdbx_strand_id
1 'polypeptide(L)'
;GYTYVGVSNNAEKRLRAHNGEISGGAKYTTSKGKGWKHICIISGFPTKIESLQFEWALKHVPPRNAGGITNRIKKLVKLLNKERWTSKSPLAETMPLCIEWKNLNYRPENVDLPVYVKENHI
;
A
#
# COMPACT_ATOMS: atom_id res chain seq x y z
N GLY A 1 -8.21 -13.99 4.35
CA GLY A 1 -6.84 -13.85 4.78
C GLY A 1 -6.53 -12.53 5.42
N TYR A 2 -5.42 -12.48 6.11
CA TYR A 2 -4.96 -11.24 6.74
C TYR A 2 -4.25 -10.36 5.73
N THR A 3 -4.41 -9.05 5.88
CA THR A 3 -3.70 -8.05 5.08
C THR A 3 -2.93 -7.10 5.97
N TYR A 4 -1.86 -6.52 5.43
CA TYR A 4 -1.06 -5.55 6.15
C TYR A 4 -0.59 -4.45 5.21
N VAL A 5 -0.63 -3.21 5.68
CA VAL A 5 -0.09 -2.04 5.00
C VAL A 5 1.01 -1.47 5.88
N GLY A 6 2.17 -1.24 5.31
CA GLY A 6 3.29 -0.67 6.05
C GLY A 6 4.18 0.17 5.16
N VAL A 7 5.02 0.98 5.80
CA VAL A 7 6.03 1.83 5.16
C VAL A 7 7.42 1.28 5.46
N SER A 8 8.28 1.26 4.44
CA SER A 8 9.66 0.81 4.61
C SER A 8 10.56 1.47 3.58
N ASN A 9 11.82 1.64 3.93
CA ASN A 9 12.85 2.06 2.98
C ASN A 9 13.46 0.87 2.22
N ASN A 10 13.07 -0.36 2.59
CA ASN A 10 13.51 -1.58 1.92
C ASN A 10 12.41 -2.63 2.06
N ALA A 11 11.54 -2.72 1.05
CA ALA A 11 10.37 -3.58 1.06
C ALA A 11 10.73 -5.06 1.18
N GLU A 12 11.78 -5.51 0.48
CA GLU A 12 12.20 -6.92 0.53
C GLU A 12 12.67 -7.33 1.93
N LYS A 13 13.49 -6.49 2.55
CA LYS A 13 13.97 -6.74 3.91
C LYS A 13 12.82 -6.73 4.91
N ARG A 14 11.87 -5.81 4.75
CA ARG A 14 10.70 -5.73 5.63
C ARG A 14 9.83 -6.97 5.51
N LEU A 15 9.64 -7.48 4.28
CA LEU A 15 8.89 -8.73 4.08
C LEU A 15 9.56 -9.91 4.79
N ARG A 16 10.88 -10.04 4.71
CA ARG A 16 11.61 -11.08 5.42
C ARG A 16 11.42 -10.98 6.92
N ALA A 17 11.39 -9.76 7.45
CA ALA A 17 11.12 -9.53 8.86
C ALA A 17 9.70 -9.94 9.25
N HIS A 18 8.70 -9.62 8.43
CA HIS A 18 7.32 -10.04 8.66
C HIS A 18 7.16 -11.54 8.67
N ASN A 19 7.94 -12.25 7.86
CA ASN A 19 7.95 -13.71 7.80
C ASN A 19 8.83 -14.36 8.88
N GLY A 20 9.43 -13.55 9.75
CA GLY A 20 10.25 -14.06 10.85
C GLY A 20 11.64 -14.54 10.45
N GLU A 21 12.09 -14.26 9.22
CA GLU A 21 13.44 -14.66 8.77
C GLU A 21 14.53 -13.79 9.39
N ILE A 22 14.19 -12.54 9.73
CA ILE A 22 15.06 -11.60 10.43
C ILE A 22 14.22 -10.85 11.46
N SER A 23 14.87 -10.19 12.42
CA SER A 23 14.16 -9.37 13.41
C SER A 23 13.62 -8.09 12.79
N GLY A 24 12.64 -7.47 13.43
CA GLY A 24 12.10 -6.18 13.04
C GLY A 24 10.74 -6.22 12.36
N GLY A 25 10.07 -7.36 12.35
CA GLY A 25 8.69 -7.45 11.85
C GLY A 25 7.71 -6.75 12.79
N ALA A 26 6.57 -6.30 12.25
CA ALA A 26 5.50 -5.73 13.06
C ALA A 26 4.88 -6.81 13.96
N LYS A 27 4.39 -6.40 15.13
CA LYS A 27 3.71 -7.34 16.03
C LYS A 27 2.54 -8.03 15.36
N TYR A 28 1.76 -7.29 14.58
CA TYR A 28 0.62 -7.84 13.86
C TYR A 28 1.05 -8.97 12.93
N THR A 29 2.04 -8.73 12.07
CA THR A 29 2.47 -9.71 11.07
C THR A 29 3.11 -10.94 11.72
N THR A 30 3.94 -10.74 12.73
CA THR A 30 4.58 -11.87 13.43
C THR A 30 3.57 -12.70 14.21
N SER A 31 2.50 -12.08 14.74
CA SER A 31 1.44 -12.78 15.46
C SER A 31 0.57 -13.65 14.54
N LYS A 32 0.53 -13.35 13.24
CA LYS A 32 -0.29 -14.06 12.25
C LYS A 32 0.47 -15.18 11.53
N GLY A 33 1.74 -15.40 11.88
CA GLY A 33 2.53 -16.49 11.33
C GLY A 33 3.40 -16.06 10.16
N LYS A 34 3.73 -17.04 9.31
CA LYS A 34 4.60 -16.85 8.14
C LYS A 34 3.78 -16.94 6.85
N GLY A 35 4.43 -16.68 5.74
CA GLY A 35 3.78 -16.78 4.43
C GLY A 35 3.28 -15.45 3.89
N TRP A 36 3.71 -14.32 4.47
CA TRP A 36 3.40 -13.00 3.94
C TRP A 36 4.03 -12.81 2.56
N LYS A 37 3.25 -12.24 1.65
CA LYS A 37 3.69 -11.95 0.28
C LYS A 37 3.24 -10.55 -0.09
N HIS A 38 4.06 -9.86 -0.88
CA HIS A 38 3.65 -8.57 -1.44
C HIS A 38 2.56 -8.75 -2.48
N ILE A 39 1.52 -7.93 -2.40
CA ILE A 39 0.55 -7.75 -3.47
C ILE A 39 1.03 -6.66 -4.42
N CYS A 40 1.44 -5.54 -3.86
CA CYS A 40 2.03 -4.45 -4.62
C CYS A 40 2.97 -3.63 -3.74
N ILE A 41 3.87 -2.92 -4.40
CA ILE A 41 4.77 -1.97 -3.76
C ILE A 41 4.54 -0.61 -4.41
N ILE A 42 4.32 0.41 -3.59
CA ILE A 42 4.08 1.77 -4.05
C ILE A 42 5.29 2.63 -3.69
N SER A 43 5.82 3.31 -4.68
CA SER A 43 7.01 4.16 -4.52
C SER A 43 6.79 5.53 -5.18
N GLY A 44 7.72 6.45 -4.91
CA GLY A 44 7.67 7.79 -5.49
C GLY A 44 7.33 8.89 -4.49
N PHE A 45 7.15 8.56 -3.22
CA PHE A 45 6.87 9.55 -2.19
C PHE A 45 8.06 10.51 -2.04
N PRO A 46 7.81 11.84 -1.98
CA PRO A 46 8.91 12.80 -1.85
C PRO A 46 9.75 12.63 -0.59
N THR A 47 9.07 12.37 0.55
CA THR A 47 9.74 12.12 1.83
C THR A 47 8.98 11.03 2.59
N LYS A 48 9.54 10.61 3.70
CA LYS A 48 8.87 9.64 4.59
C LYS A 48 7.54 10.18 5.13
N ILE A 49 7.43 11.50 5.31
CA ILE A 49 6.21 12.12 5.82
C ILE A 49 5.02 11.79 4.91
N GLU A 50 5.16 11.99 3.60
CA GLU A 50 4.08 11.73 2.65
C GLU A 50 3.74 10.24 2.56
N SER A 51 4.74 9.38 2.67
CA SER A 51 4.49 7.93 2.70
C SER A 51 3.68 7.52 3.93
N LEU A 52 3.95 8.12 5.08
CA LEU A 52 3.19 7.88 6.31
C LEU A 52 1.77 8.45 6.22
N GLN A 53 1.59 9.60 5.59
CA GLN A 53 0.27 10.17 5.35
C GLN A 53 -0.55 9.23 4.46
N PHE A 54 0.05 8.68 3.41
CA PHE A 54 -0.61 7.73 2.52
C PHE A 54 -0.99 6.45 3.27
N GLU A 55 -0.08 5.90 4.07
CA GLU A 55 -0.35 4.72 4.89
C GLU A 55 -1.54 4.95 5.82
N TRP A 56 -1.54 6.06 6.54
CA TRP A 56 -2.63 6.40 7.45
C TRP A 56 -3.96 6.50 6.68
N ALA A 57 -3.95 7.22 5.55
CA ALA A 57 -5.14 7.42 4.75
C ALA A 57 -5.70 6.09 4.24
N LEU A 58 -4.83 5.20 3.75
CA LEU A 58 -5.26 3.89 3.24
C LEU A 58 -5.93 3.06 4.33
N LYS A 59 -5.42 3.12 5.55
CA LYS A 59 -6.02 2.40 6.69
C LYS A 59 -7.36 2.99 7.14
N HIS A 60 -7.68 4.22 6.75
CA HIS A 60 -8.86 4.95 7.22
C HIS A 60 -9.89 5.23 6.11
N VAL A 61 -9.73 4.69 4.92
CA VAL A 61 -10.73 4.83 3.86
C VAL A 61 -12.02 4.12 4.28
N PRO A 62 -13.19 4.80 4.25
CA PRO A 62 -14.45 4.13 4.55
C PRO A 62 -14.83 3.08 3.49
N PRO A 63 -15.54 2.02 3.85
CA PRO A 63 -15.96 1.66 5.22
C PRO A 63 -14.78 1.04 6.00
N ARG A 64 -14.54 1.56 7.21
CA ARG A 64 -13.35 1.17 8.00
C ARG A 64 -13.35 -0.28 8.43
N ASN A 65 -14.54 -0.86 8.59
CA ASN A 65 -14.69 -2.25 9.04
C ASN A 65 -14.62 -3.28 7.92
N ALA A 66 -14.61 -2.84 6.65
CA ALA A 66 -14.50 -3.76 5.52
C ALA A 66 -13.06 -4.27 5.43
N GLY A 67 -12.88 -5.55 5.72
CA GLY A 67 -11.59 -6.22 5.68
C GLY A 67 -11.39 -7.07 4.43
N GLY A 68 -10.25 -7.76 4.39
CA GLY A 68 -9.88 -8.63 3.29
C GLY A 68 -9.19 -7.91 2.13
N ILE A 69 -8.53 -8.68 1.27
CA ILE A 69 -7.68 -8.13 0.20
C ILE A 69 -8.50 -7.35 -0.84
N THR A 70 -9.67 -7.85 -1.22
CA THR A 70 -10.51 -7.17 -2.21
C THR A 70 -10.90 -5.76 -1.76
N ASN A 71 -11.34 -5.64 -0.50
CA ASN A 71 -11.68 -4.33 0.06
C ASN A 71 -10.45 -3.43 0.21
N ARG A 72 -9.31 -4.00 0.58
CA ARG A 72 -8.06 -3.24 0.70
C ARG A 72 -7.68 -2.63 -0.66
N ILE A 73 -7.80 -3.37 -1.74
CA ILE A 73 -7.48 -2.89 -3.07
C ILE A 73 -8.49 -1.84 -3.55
N LYS A 74 -9.79 -2.03 -3.27
CA LYS A 74 -10.80 -1.01 -3.56
C LYS A 74 -10.50 0.31 -2.85
N LYS A 75 -10.07 0.24 -1.60
CA LYS A 75 -9.68 1.42 -0.82
C LYS A 75 -8.45 2.09 -1.40
N LEU A 76 -7.48 1.30 -1.85
CA LEU A 76 -6.28 1.84 -2.51
C LEU A 76 -6.64 2.63 -3.76
N VAL A 77 -7.47 2.06 -4.64
CA VAL A 77 -7.90 2.75 -5.86
C VAL A 77 -8.65 4.04 -5.53
N LYS A 78 -9.54 3.99 -4.55
CA LYS A 78 -10.28 5.17 -4.11
C LYS A 78 -9.35 6.26 -3.60
N LEU A 79 -8.35 5.90 -2.81
CA LEU A 79 -7.37 6.84 -2.28
C LEU A 79 -6.51 7.45 -3.39
N LEU A 80 -6.05 6.64 -4.34
CA LEU A 80 -5.24 7.12 -5.46
C LEU A 80 -5.98 8.14 -6.34
N ASN A 81 -7.31 8.10 -6.35
CA ASN A 81 -8.13 9.03 -7.12
C ASN A 81 -8.54 10.28 -6.32
N LYS A 82 -8.11 10.40 -5.06
CA LYS A 82 -8.40 11.62 -4.28
C LYS A 82 -7.45 12.75 -4.66
N GLU A 83 -7.95 13.97 -4.58
CA GLU A 83 -7.13 15.18 -4.79
C GLU A 83 -6.00 15.29 -3.77
N ARG A 84 -6.29 14.93 -2.51
CA ARG A 84 -5.30 14.86 -1.42
C ARG A 84 -5.53 13.58 -0.63
N TRP A 85 -4.46 12.97 -0.15
CA TRP A 85 -4.59 11.76 0.68
C TRP A 85 -5.11 12.08 2.07
N THR A 86 -4.65 13.20 2.63
CA THR A 86 -5.13 13.75 3.89
C THR A 86 -5.28 15.27 3.73
N SER A 87 -5.94 15.92 4.69
CA SER A 87 -6.10 17.38 4.67
C SER A 87 -4.76 18.14 4.72
N LYS A 88 -3.72 17.49 5.24
CA LYS A 88 -2.37 18.07 5.39
C LYS A 88 -1.40 17.64 4.29
N SER A 89 -1.79 16.74 3.43
CA SER A 89 -0.94 16.29 2.33
C SER A 89 -0.91 17.32 1.20
N PRO A 90 0.20 17.40 0.45
CA PRO A 90 0.20 18.12 -0.82
C PRO A 90 -0.83 17.54 -1.80
N LEU A 91 -1.12 18.27 -2.88
CA LEU A 91 -1.96 17.75 -3.95
C LEU A 91 -1.33 16.47 -4.51
N ALA A 92 -2.13 15.42 -4.65
CA ALA A 92 -1.65 14.12 -5.12
C ALA A 92 -1.01 14.21 -6.51
N GLU A 93 -1.52 15.08 -7.38
CA GLU A 93 -0.95 15.28 -8.73
C GLU A 93 0.48 15.80 -8.73
N THR A 94 0.94 16.41 -7.62
CA THR A 94 2.31 16.88 -7.47
C THR A 94 3.26 15.80 -6.99
N MET A 95 2.76 14.62 -6.69
CA MET A 95 3.52 13.49 -6.15
C MET A 95 3.28 12.23 -6.99
N PRO A 96 3.87 12.16 -8.20
CA PRO A 96 3.69 10.98 -9.06
C PRO A 96 4.15 9.71 -8.34
N LEU A 97 3.32 8.70 -8.38
CA LEU A 97 3.60 7.41 -7.76
C LEU A 97 3.79 6.33 -8.81
N CYS A 98 4.50 5.28 -8.40
CA CYS A 98 4.65 4.06 -9.18
C CYS A 98 4.12 2.89 -8.37
N ILE A 99 3.26 2.07 -8.97
CA ILE A 99 2.78 0.83 -8.36
C ILE A 99 3.45 -0.33 -9.07
N GLU A 100 4.16 -1.15 -8.31
CA GLU A 100 4.73 -2.40 -8.79
C GLU A 100 3.83 -3.54 -8.31
N TRP A 101 3.06 -4.13 -9.21
CA TRP A 101 2.20 -5.26 -8.88
C TRP A 101 3.04 -6.52 -8.80
N LYS A 102 3.10 -7.11 -7.62
CA LYS A 102 3.80 -8.39 -7.39
C LYS A 102 2.91 -9.57 -7.67
N ASN A 103 1.58 -9.37 -7.65
CA ASN A 103 0.62 -10.40 -7.99
C ASN A 103 -0.49 -9.78 -8.85
N LEU A 104 -0.43 -10.04 -10.16
CA LEU A 104 -1.39 -9.46 -11.12
C LEU A 104 -2.81 -9.96 -10.92
N ASN A 105 -3.00 -11.10 -10.25
CA ASN A 105 -4.33 -11.62 -9.97
C ASN A 105 -5.16 -10.67 -9.09
N TYR A 106 -4.50 -9.81 -8.33
CA TYR A 106 -5.18 -8.85 -7.46
C TYR A 106 -5.32 -7.47 -8.07
N ARG A 107 -4.69 -7.23 -9.23
CA ARG A 107 -4.89 -5.97 -9.93
C ARG A 107 -6.32 -5.92 -10.45
N PRO A 108 -7.13 -4.89 -10.06
CA PRO A 108 -8.50 -4.82 -10.52
C PRO A 108 -8.57 -4.54 -12.02
N GLU A 109 -9.55 -5.16 -12.68
CA GLU A 109 -9.87 -4.87 -14.07
C GLU A 109 -10.70 -3.59 -14.15
N ASN A 110 -10.65 -2.90 -15.30
CA ASN A 110 -11.46 -1.73 -15.57
C ASN A 110 -11.35 -0.62 -14.54
N VAL A 111 -10.14 -0.41 -14.04
CA VAL A 111 -9.86 0.64 -13.06
C VAL A 111 -9.16 1.80 -13.74
N ASP A 112 -9.71 2.99 -13.54
CA ASP A 112 -9.09 4.23 -13.99
C ASP A 112 -8.21 4.78 -12.87
N LEU A 113 -6.91 4.81 -13.11
CA LEU A 113 -5.96 5.47 -12.22
C LEU A 113 -5.58 6.83 -12.81
N PRO A 114 -5.25 7.80 -11.94
CA PRO A 114 -4.78 9.10 -12.42
C PRO A 114 -3.54 8.97 -13.32
N VAL A 115 -3.40 9.86 -14.26
CA VAL A 115 -2.29 9.85 -15.22
C VAL A 115 -0.92 9.93 -14.55
N TYR A 116 -0.84 10.52 -13.36
CA TYR A 116 0.40 10.63 -12.59
C TYR A 116 0.74 9.38 -11.78
N VAL A 117 -0.10 8.36 -11.83
CA VAL A 117 0.19 7.05 -11.20
C VAL A 117 0.57 6.08 -12.31
N LYS A 118 1.80 5.58 -12.25
CA LYS A 118 2.31 4.61 -13.21
C LYS A 118 2.25 3.20 -12.63
N GLU A 119 1.98 2.23 -13.47
CA GLU A 119 1.95 0.82 -13.07
C GLU A 119 3.08 0.07 -13.77
N ASN A 120 3.83 -0.73 -12.99
CA ASN A 120 4.80 -1.67 -13.53
C ASN A 120 4.29 -3.09 -13.26
N HIS A 121 4.40 -3.94 -14.25
CA HIS A 121 4.05 -5.36 -14.15
C HIS A 121 5.33 -6.19 -14.18
N ILE A 122 5.40 -7.15 -13.30
CA ILE A 122 6.53 -8.07 -13.27
C ILE A 122 6.06 -9.45 -13.64
#